data_8d30f52bdf22118f1e74c9d10c02f2ac
#
_entry.id   8d30f52bdf22118f1e74c9d10c02f2ac
#
_cell.length_a   1.000
_cell.length_b   1.000
_cell.length_c   1.000
_cell.angle_alpha   90.00
_cell.angle_beta   90.00
_cell.angle_gamma   90.00
#
_symmetry.space_group_name_H-M   'P 1'
#
loop_
_entity.id
_entity.type
_entity.pdbx_description
1 polymer ?
#
loop_
_entity_poly.entity_id
_entity_poly.type
_entity_poly.pdbx_seq_one_letter_code
_entity_poly.pdbx_strand_id
1 'polypeptide(L)'
;SMNVELAKFIPWISALAAAMCGVCAWRREWRWLAGPICVAGVVLGFALTLIAYPSIGHHGAYDVVLMRWIEVGGMSAPFGYFLDPLTMVMLLVVTGVGSLIAIYAMGYMADDPGYARFFMAVSLFIFAMTTVAMADNLVLLFLGWEVVGLASYLLIGFYYRRPDAVAAAKKAF
;
A
#
# COMPACT_ATOMS: atom_id res chain seq x y z
N SER A 1 -21.12 -6.24 -8.54
CA SER A 1 -21.39 -7.10 -7.39
C SER A 1 -20.77 -6.52 -6.12
N MET A 2 -21.29 -6.88 -4.96
CA MET A 2 -20.80 -6.39 -3.67
C MET A 2 -19.33 -6.75 -3.42
N ASN A 3 -18.89 -7.91 -3.89
CA ASN A 3 -17.51 -8.34 -3.73
C ASN A 3 -16.52 -7.46 -4.51
N VAL A 4 -16.90 -6.98 -5.68
CA VAL A 4 -16.09 -6.05 -6.47
C VAL A 4 -16.01 -4.69 -5.78
N GLU A 5 -17.11 -4.24 -5.18
CA GLU A 5 -17.13 -2.99 -4.42
C GLU A 5 -16.19 -3.03 -3.20
N LEU A 6 -16.02 -4.19 -2.57
CA LEU A 6 -15.10 -4.33 -1.45
C LEU A 6 -13.63 -4.16 -1.87
N ALA A 7 -13.29 -4.46 -3.13
CA ALA A 7 -11.92 -4.34 -3.62
C ALA A 7 -11.41 -2.89 -3.60
N LYS A 8 -12.30 -1.90 -3.71
CA LYS A 8 -11.91 -0.47 -3.65
C LYS A 8 -11.26 -0.08 -2.32
N PHE A 9 -11.53 -0.81 -1.25
CA PHE A 9 -10.98 -0.52 0.07
C PHE A 9 -9.56 -1.05 0.28
N ILE A 10 -9.05 -1.91 -0.62
CA ILE A 10 -7.74 -2.54 -0.45
C ILE A 10 -6.60 -1.52 -0.25
N PRO A 11 -6.42 -0.51 -1.13
CA PRO A 11 -5.39 0.50 -0.91
C PRO A 11 -5.63 1.34 0.34
N TRP A 12 -6.90 1.68 0.62
CA TRP A 12 -7.24 2.57 1.73
C TRP A 12 -7.01 1.94 3.10
N ILE A 13 -7.17 0.62 3.20
CA ILE A 13 -6.84 -0.11 4.43
C ILE A 13 -5.35 0.03 4.74
N SER A 14 -4.49 -0.12 3.74
CA SER A 14 -3.04 0.06 3.91
C SER A 14 -2.68 1.52 4.20
N ALA A 15 -3.38 2.48 3.60
CA ALA A 15 -3.20 3.90 3.89
C ALA A 15 -3.55 4.21 5.35
N LEU A 16 -4.66 3.67 5.83
CA LEU A 16 -5.08 3.82 7.23
C LEU A 16 -4.05 3.19 8.17
N ALA A 17 -3.57 1.99 7.84
CA ALA A 17 -2.53 1.32 8.62
C ALA A 17 -1.26 2.16 8.67
N ALA A 18 -0.85 2.77 7.57
CA ALA A 18 0.30 3.67 7.52
C ALA A 18 0.12 4.87 8.43
N ALA A 19 -1.06 5.50 8.41
CA ALA A 19 -1.37 6.63 9.27
C ALA A 19 -1.34 6.23 10.75
N MET A 20 -1.92 5.10 11.10
CA MET A 20 -1.91 4.59 12.47
C MET A 20 -0.51 4.24 12.95
N CYS A 21 0.32 3.63 12.09
CA CYS A 21 1.73 3.36 12.39
C CYS A 21 2.51 4.67 12.60
N GLY A 22 2.19 5.71 11.84
CA GLY A 22 2.79 7.03 12.01
C GLY A 22 2.48 7.64 13.37
N VAL A 23 1.23 7.52 13.84
CA VAL A 23 0.84 7.94 15.18
C VAL A 23 1.57 7.12 16.25
N CYS A 24 1.71 5.81 16.06
CA CYS A 24 2.47 4.94 16.95
C CYS A 24 3.95 5.31 16.99
N ALA A 25 4.51 5.76 15.87
CA ALA A 25 5.89 6.23 15.80
C ALA A 25 6.11 7.52 16.59
N TRP A 26 5.11 8.38 16.67
CA TRP A 26 5.17 9.61 17.46
C TRP A 26 5.17 9.34 18.95
N ARG A 27 4.36 8.36 19.41
CA ARG A 27 4.25 8.03 20.83
C ARG A 27 5.01 6.74 21.16
N ARG A 28 6.04 6.82 21.97
CA ARG A 28 6.86 5.67 22.40
C ARG A 28 6.05 4.56 23.04
N GLU A 29 5.00 4.90 23.77
CA GLU A 29 4.14 3.94 24.48
C GLU A 29 3.39 3.02 23.54
N TRP A 30 3.12 3.45 22.30
CA TRP A 30 2.34 2.72 21.32
C TRP A 30 3.21 2.09 20.21
N ARG A 31 4.51 2.18 20.36
CA ARG A 31 5.47 1.69 19.37
C ARG A 31 5.20 0.23 18.96
N TRP A 32 4.92 -0.63 19.93
CA TRP A 32 4.71 -2.06 19.69
C TRP A 32 3.43 -2.38 18.92
N LEU A 33 2.48 -1.45 18.85
CA LEU A 33 1.23 -1.63 18.10
C LEU A 33 1.42 -1.52 16.60
N ALA A 34 2.49 -0.89 16.11
CA ALA A 34 2.72 -0.65 14.69
C ALA A 34 2.82 -1.94 13.88
N GLY A 35 3.54 -2.94 14.38
CA GLY A 35 3.66 -4.24 13.72
C GLY A 35 2.32 -4.94 13.53
N PRO A 36 1.57 -5.18 14.60
CA PRO A 36 0.23 -5.78 14.50
C PRO A 36 -0.73 -4.99 13.61
N ILE A 37 -0.71 -3.66 13.65
CA ILE A 37 -1.56 -2.81 12.79
C ILE A 37 -1.20 -3.02 11.32
N CYS A 38 0.08 -2.98 10.97
CA CYS A 38 0.55 -3.21 9.61
C CYS A 38 0.14 -4.61 9.12
N VAL A 39 0.41 -5.64 9.90
CA VAL A 39 0.06 -7.03 9.57
C VAL A 39 -1.44 -7.17 9.37
N ALA A 40 -2.25 -6.64 10.28
CA ALA A 40 -3.71 -6.68 10.16
C ALA A 40 -4.19 -6.01 8.88
N GLY A 41 -3.65 -4.85 8.54
CA GLY A 41 -4.01 -4.13 7.32
C GLY A 41 -3.66 -4.90 6.05
N VAL A 42 -2.46 -5.45 5.96
CA VAL A 42 -2.01 -6.20 4.78
C VAL A 42 -2.77 -7.52 4.64
N VAL A 43 -2.97 -8.25 5.74
CA VAL A 43 -3.72 -9.51 5.74
C VAL A 43 -5.19 -9.27 5.36
N LEU A 44 -5.80 -8.20 5.87
CA LEU A 44 -7.17 -7.84 5.49
C LEU A 44 -7.24 -7.49 3.99
N GLY A 45 -6.26 -6.77 3.47
CA GLY A 45 -6.15 -6.48 2.03
C GLY A 45 -6.04 -7.77 1.20
N PHE A 46 -5.25 -8.74 1.65
CA PHE A 46 -5.13 -10.04 1.02
C PHE A 46 -6.46 -10.80 1.05
N ALA A 47 -7.15 -10.81 2.18
CA ALA A 47 -8.45 -11.45 2.32
C ALA A 47 -9.49 -10.84 1.38
N LEU A 48 -9.56 -9.50 1.28
CA LEU A 48 -10.46 -8.82 0.36
C LEU A 48 -10.12 -9.14 -1.10
N THR A 49 -8.84 -9.27 -1.44
CA THR A 49 -8.41 -9.68 -2.77
C THR A 49 -8.89 -11.10 -3.10
N LEU A 50 -8.76 -12.03 -2.16
CA LEU A 50 -9.26 -13.39 -2.32
C LEU A 50 -10.78 -13.43 -2.49
N ILE A 51 -11.52 -12.62 -1.76
CA ILE A 51 -12.98 -12.54 -1.86
C ILE A 51 -13.41 -11.97 -3.23
N ALA A 52 -12.71 -10.96 -3.71
CA ALA A 52 -13.04 -10.30 -4.98
C ALA A 52 -12.58 -11.12 -6.21
N TYR A 53 -11.57 -11.95 -6.09
CA TYR A 53 -10.94 -12.66 -7.19
C TYR A 53 -11.93 -13.49 -8.03
N PRO A 54 -12.83 -14.33 -7.45
CA PRO A 54 -13.75 -15.13 -8.25
C PRO A 54 -14.70 -14.29 -9.10
N SER A 55 -15.15 -13.15 -8.59
CA SER A 55 -16.07 -12.26 -9.31
C SER A 55 -15.41 -11.61 -10.52
N ILE A 56 -14.12 -11.25 -10.40
CA ILE A 56 -13.38 -10.55 -11.46
C ILE A 56 -12.76 -11.55 -12.43
N GLY A 57 -12.23 -12.67 -11.92
CA GLY A 57 -11.59 -13.69 -12.76
C GLY A 57 -12.53 -14.37 -13.75
N HIS A 58 -13.84 -14.40 -13.45
CA HIS A 58 -14.85 -15.05 -14.28
C HIS A 58 -15.62 -14.09 -15.19
N HIS A 59 -15.71 -12.82 -14.85
CA HIS A 59 -16.58 -11.85 -15.52
C HIS A 59 -15.84 -10.74 -16.27
N GLY A 60 -14.49 -10.70 -16.22
CA GLY A 60 -13.68 -9.72 -16.92
C GLY A 60 -13.41 -8.45 -16.13
N ALA A 61 -13.23 -7.33 -16.83
CA ALA A 61 -12.78 -6.09 -16.24
C ALA A 61 -13.92 -5.27 -15.62
N TYR A 62 -13.63 -4.59 -14.51
CA TYR A 62 -14.54 -3.67 -13.84
C TYR A 62 -13.87 -2.34 -13.60
N ASP A 63 -14.63 -1.26 -13.85
CA ASP A 63 -14.23 0.10 -13.45
C ASP A 63 -15.00 0.51 -12.21
N VAL A 64 -14.28 0.88 -11.15
CA VAL A 64 -14.86 1.38 -9.91
C VAL A 64 -14.43 2.83 -9.73
N VAL A 65 -15.38 3.76 -9.91
CA VAL A 65 -15.14 5.20 -9.75
C VAL A 65 -15.44 5.59 -8.31
N LEU A 66 -14.43 6.09 -7.59
CA LEU A 66 -14.59 6.60 -6.22
C LEU A 66 -15.08 8.04 -6.21
N MET A 67 -14.43 8.90 -6.99
CA MET A 67 -14.78 10.31 -7.10
C MET A 67 -14.14 10.92 -8.35
N ARG A 68 -14.75 11.97 -8.87
CA ARG A 68 -14.16 12.82 -9.91
C ARG A 68 -13.46 13.97 -9.23
N TRP A 69 -12.13 14.05 -9.37
CA TRP A 69 -11.34 15.05 -8.66
C TRP A 69 -10.68 16.10 -9.54
N ILE A 70 -10.53 15.81 -10.84
CA ILE A 70 -10.00 16.79 -11.79
C ILE A 70 -10.94 16.82 -13.00
N GLU A 71 -11.64 17.93 -13.18
CA GLU A 71 -12.40 18.25 -14.37
C GLU A 71 -12.00 19.65 -14.84
N VAL A 72 -11.16 19.74 -15.87
CA VAL A 72 -10.74 21.01 -16.46
C VAL A 72 -10.70 20.88 -17.98
N GLY A 73 -11.47 21.77 -18.65
CA GLY A 73 -11.36 21.95 -20.09
C GLY A 73 -11.61 20.70 -20.94
N GLY A 74 -12.54 19.83 -20.54
CA GLY A 74 -12.86 18.60 -21.26
C GLY A 74 -12.01 17.41 -20.86
N MET A 75 -11.04 17.57 -19.97
CA MET A 75 -10.31 16.49 -19.34
C MET A 75 -10.91 16.15 -17.99
N SER A 76 -11.28 14.91 -17.79
CA SER A 76 -11.69 14.40 -16.47
C SER A 76 -10.73 13.32 -16.00
N ALA A 77 -10.21 13.46 -14.78
CA ALA A 77 -9.42 12.44 -14.12
C ALA A 77 -10.20 11.93 -12.92
N PRO A 78 -10.98 10.86 -13.07
CA PRO A 78 -11.70 10.27 -11.95
C PRO A 78 -10.73 9.54 -11.01
N PHE A 79 -10.99 9.62 -9.71
CA PHE A 79 -10.31 8.80 -8.74
C PHE A 79 -11.01 7.43 -8.73
N GLY A 80 -10.53 6.53 -9.59
CA GLY A 80 -11.15 5.23 -9.80
C GLY A 80 -10.15 4.11 -9.98
N TYR A 81 -10.65 2.88 -9.92
CA TYR A 81 -9.84 1.68 -10.04
C TYR A 81 -10.32 0.82 -11.20
N PHE A 82 -9.36 0.29 -11.94
CA PHE A 82 -9.60 -0.70 -12.99
C PHE A 82 -9.22 -2.08 -12.45
N LEU A 83 -10.18 -2.99 -12.43
CA LEU A 83 -10.02 -4.33 -11.89
C LEU A 83 -10.19 -5.35 -13.02
N ASP A 84 -9.11 -6.00 -13.41
CA ASP A 84 -9.08 -7.09 -14.35
C ASP A 84 -8.36 -8.31 -13.74
N PRO A 85 -8.36 -9.48 -14.40
CA PRO A 85 -7.67 -10.66 -13.84
C PRO A 85 -6.19 -10.43 -13.58
N LEU A 86 -5.50 -9.67 -14.43
CA LEU A 86 -4.08 -9.34 -14.23
C LEU A 86 -3.88 -8.49 -12.99
N THR A 87 -4.71 -7.47 -12.80
CA THR A 87 -4.69 -6.63 -11.60
C THR A 87 -4.88 -7.47 -10.34
N MET A 88 -5.80 -8.43 -10.38
CA MET A 88 -6.07 -9.30 -9.23
C MET A 88 -4.86 -10.18 -8.89
N VAL A 89 -4.16 -10.71 -9.90
CA VAL A 89 -2.91 -11.46 -9.68
C VAL A 89 -1.86 -10.58 -9.04
N MET A 90 -1.69 -9.36 -9.51
CA MET A 90 -0.74 -8.40 -8.93
C MET A 90 -1.09 -8.06 -7.49
N LEU A 91 -2.36 -7.85 -7.19
CA LEU A 91 -2.82 -7.60 -5.82
C LEU A 91 -2.57 -8.79 -4.89
N LEU A 92 -2.80 -10.02 -5.37
CA LEU A 92 -2.48 -11.24 -4.61
C LEU A 92 -1.00 -11.31 -4.28
N VAL A 93 -0.13 -11.01 -5.24
CA VAL A 93 1.32 -11.02 -5.03
C VAL A 93 1.72 -9.96 -4.02
N VAL A 94 1.28 -8.72 -4.21
CA VAL A 94 1.66 -7.59 -3.34
C VAL A 94 1.17 -7.83 -1.91
N THR A 95 -0.09 -8.17 -1.74
CA THR A 95 -0.67 -8.34 -0.40
C THR A 95 -0.24 -9.64 0.26
N GLY A 96 -0.11 -10.72 -0.50
CA GLY A 96 0.33 -12.02 0.02
C GLY A 96 1.78 -12.01 0.46
N VAL A 97 2.69 -11.59 -0.41
CA VAL A 97 4.12 -11.46 -0.09
C VAL A 97 4.32 -10.39 0.97
N GLY A 98 3.60 -9.27 0.87
CA GLY A 98 3.64 -8.21 1.87
C GLY A 98 3.22 -8.68 3.25
N SER A 99 2.20 -9.54 3.34
CA SER A 99 1.78 -10.14 4.61
C SER A 99 2.88 -10.99 5.24
N LEU A 100 3.54 -11.84 4.44
CA LEU A 100 4.64 -12.68 4.93
C LEU A 100 5.82 -11.85 5.40
N ILE A 101 6.19 -10.82 4.66
CA ILE A 101 7.27 -9.89 5.02
C ILE A 101 6.95 -9.16 6.32
N ALA A 102 5.72 -8.66 6.46
CA ALA A 102 5.30 -7.93 7.65
C ALA A 102 5.30 -8.83 8.90
N ILE A 103 4.81 -10.06 8.78
CA ILE A 103 4.83 -11.03 9.88
C ILE A 103 6.26 -11.34 10.30
N TYR A 104 7.14 -11.61 9.34
CA TYR A 104 8.55 -11.87 9.62
C TYR A 104 9.22 -10.67 10.29
N ALA A 105 8.93 -9.46 9.80
CA ALA A 105 9.54 -8.24 10.31
C ALA A 105 9.13 -7.92 11.75
N MET A 106 7.98 -8.39 12.22
CA MET A 106 7.59 -8.23 13.63
C MET A 106 8.62 -8.81 14.59
N GLY A 107 9.17 -9.98 14.25
CA GLY A 107 10.25 -10.58 15.04
C GLY A 107 11.60 -9.94 14.75
N TYR A 108 11.93 -9.75 13.48
CA TYR A 108 13.23 -9.24 13.05
C TYR A 108 13.51 -7.81 13.54
N MET A 109 12.48 -6.95 13.54
CA MET A 109 12.61 -5.53 13.90
C MET A 109 12.20 -5.22 15.35
N ALA A 110 11.88 -6.24 16.14
CA ALA A 110 11.29 -6.06 17.48
C ALA A 110 12.12 -5.15 18.41
N ASP A 111 13.44 -5.28 18.35
CA ASP A 111 14.37 -4.53 19.21
C ASP A 111 14.87 -3.23 18.60
N ASP A 112 14.47 -2.92 17.36
CA ASP A 112 14.95 -1.73 16.67
C ASP A 112 14.17 -0.48 17.13
N PRO A 113 14.85 0.64 17.46
CA PRO A 113 14.19 1.88 17.85
C PRO A 113 13.26 2.45 16.79
N GLY A 114 13.50 2.15 15.52
CA GLY A 114 12.69 2.59 14.39
C GLY A 114 11.55 1.63 14.02
N TYR A 115 11.16 0.72 14.89
CA TYR A 115 10.14 -0.31 14.64
C TYR A 115 8.85 0.27 14.05
N ALA A 116 8.26 1.27 14.71
CA ALA A 116 7.01 1.89 14.26
C ALA A 116 7.19 2.61 12.91
N ARG A 117 8.31 3.30 12.73
CA ARG A 117 8.62 4.00 11.47
C ARG A 117 8.81 3.01 10.33
N PHE A 118 9.42 1.85 10.59
CA PHE A 118 9.58 0.80 9.59
C PHE A 118 8.21 0.30 9.11
N PHE A 119 7.29 0.00 10.01
CA PHE A 119 5.96 -0.48 9.64
C PHE A 119 5.09 0.58 8.98
N MET A 120 5.27 1.85 9.35
CA MET A 120 4.67 2.96 8.61
C MET A 120 5.12 2.96 7.15
N ALA A 121 6.42 2.82 6.91
CA ALA A 121 6.98 2.80 5.56
C ALA A 121 6.51 1.57 4.77
N VAL A 122 6.45 0.40 5.39
CA VAL A 122 5.93 -0.83 4.75
C VAL A 122 4.47 -0.67 4.36
N SER A 123 3.63 -0.15 5.27
CA SER A 123 2.20 0.08 4.99
C SER A 123 2.02 1.11 3.87
N LEU A 124 2.82 2.16 3.85
CA LEU A 124 2.81 3.16 2.79
C LEU A 124 3.22 2.55 1.44
N PHE A 125 4.22 1.68 1.45
CA PHE A 125 4.65 0.96 0.25
C PHE A 125 3.54 0.06 -0.30
N ILE A 126 2.86 -0.70 0.56
CA ILE A 126 1.73 -1.55 0.15
C ILE A 126 0.58 -0.70 -0.41
N PHE A 127 0.25 0.43 0.23
CA PHE A 127 -0.72 1.38 -0.29
C PHE A 127 -0.34 1.85 -1.70
N ALA A 128 0.92 2.26 -1.89
CA ALA A 128 1.41 2.76 -3.17
C ALA A 128 1.36 1.69 -4.25
N MET A 129 1.81 0.47 -3.95
CA MET A 129 1.84 -0.63 -4.92
C MET A 129 0.43 -1.08 -5.30
N THR A 130 -0.48 -1.17 -4.36
CA THR A 130 -1.88 -1.51 -4.67
C THR A 130 -2.56 -0.41 -5.48
N THR A 131 -2.28 0.85 -5.21
CA THR A 131 -2.79 1.98 -5.99
C THR A 131 -2.27 1.95 -7.42
N VAL A 132 -0.97 1.70 -7.62
CA VAL A 132 -0.38 1.58 -8.96
C VAL A 132 -1.01 0.42 -9.74
N ALA A 133 -1.21 -0.72 -9.09
CA ALA A 133 -1.81 -1.89 -9.73
C ALA A 133 -3.27 -1.67 -10.14
N MET A 134 -4.02 -0.88 -9.37
CA MET A 134 -5.47 -0.65 -9.57
C MET A 134 -5.79 0.63 -10.33
N ALA A 135 -4.82 1.52 -10.60
CA ALA A 135 -5.07 2.81 -11.23
C ALA A 135 -5.73 2.67 -12.60
N ASP A 136 -6.80 3.43 -12.84
CA ASP A 136 -7.54 3.42 -14.10
C ASP A 136 -7.14 4.57 -15.05
N ASN A 137 -6.28 5.50 -14.60
CA ASN A 137 -5.83 6.62 -15.39
C ASN A 137 -4.38 7.00 -15.06
N LEU A 138 -3.75 7.76 -15.97
CA LEU A 138 -2.34 8.14 -15.85
C LEU A 138 -2.05 9.03 -14.64
N VAL A 139 -2.99 9.89 -14.25
CA VAL A 139 -2.80 10.80 -13.11
C VAL A 139 -2.72 10.00 -11.81
N LEU A 140 -3.65 9.08 -11.61
CA LEU A 140 -3.66 8.21 -10.42
C LEU A 140 -2.43 7.28 -10.41
N LEU A 141 -2.05 6.75 -11.58
CA LEU A 141 -0.85 5.94 -11.74
C LEU A 141 0.40 6.73 -11.35
N PHE A 142 0.50 7.97 -11.81
CA PHE A 142 1.62 8.86 -11.48
C PHE A 142 1.70 9.13 -9.97
N LEU A 143 0.57 9.44 -9.33
CA LEU A 143 0.53 9.65 -7.88
C LEU A 143 0.97 8.40 -7.11
N GLY A 144 0.45 7.24 -7.49
CA GLY A 144 0.85 5.97 -6.87
C GLY A 144 2.34 5.70 -7.05
N TRP A 145 2.87 5.96 -8.24
CA TRP A 145 4.29 5.78 -8.55
C TRP A 145 5.18 6.70 -7.72
N GLU A 146 4.78 7.96 -7.54
CA GLU A 146 5.50 8.91 -6.69
C GLU A 146 5.52 8.45 -5.22
N VAL A 147 4.42 7.91 -4.73
CA VAL A 147 4.37 7.35 -3.37
C VAL A 147 5.24 6.10 -3.26
N VAL A 148 5.32 5.26 -4.30
CA VAL A 148 6.28 4.13 -4.35
C VAL A 148 7.70 4.65 -4.20
N GLY A 149 8.07 5.70 -4.94
CA GLY A 149 9.38 6.33 -4.83
C GLY A 149 9.67 6.81 -3.41
N LEU A 150 8.73 7.51 -2.81
CA LEU A 150 8.85 7.98 -1.43
C LEU A 150 8.99 6.83 -0.43
N ALA A 151 8.17 5.81 -0.53
CA ALA A 151 8.22 4.65 0.35
C ALA A 151 9.54 3.88 0.19
N SER A 152 10.01 3.72 -1.04
CA SER A 152 11.32 3.10 -1.31
C SER A 152 12.46 3.92 -0.70
N TYR A 153 12.39 5.24 -0.81
CA TYR A 153 13.35 6.14 -0.18
C TYR A 153 13.38 5.92 1.34
N LEU A 154 12.22 5.86 1.97
CA LEU A 154 12.12 5.66 3.42
C LEU A 154 12.62 4.30 3.86
N LEU A 155 12.34 3.23 3.10
CA LEU A 155 12.77 1.87 3.43
C LEU A 155 14.26 1.66 3.22
N ILE A 156 14.81 2.11 2.09
CA ILE A 156 16.23 1.96 1.78
C ILE A 156 17.08 2.83 2.72
N GLY A 157 16.61 4.05 3.00
CA GLY A 157 17.26 4.98 3.91
C GLY A 157 16.85 4.79 5.37
N PHE A 158 16.30 3.63 5.74
CA PHE A 158 15.82 3.36 7.09
C PHE A 158 16.90 3.60 8.14
N TYR A 159 18.13 3.14 7.88
CA TYR A 159 19.28 3.43 8.71
C TYR A 159 19.95 4.75 8.27
N TYR A 160 19.28 5.87 8.49
CA TYR A 160 19.71 7.19 8.02
C TYR A 160 21.06 7.65 8.57
N ARG A 161 21.58 6.99 9.60
CA ARG A 161 22.91 7.24 10.16
C ARG A 161 24.03 6.58 9.36
N ARG A 162 23.68 5.68 8.42
CA ARG A 162 24.68 5.01 7.56
C ARG A 162 24.76 5.75 6.23
N PRO A 163 25.94 6.28 5.84
CA PRO A 163 26.11 7.04 4.59
C PRO A 163 25.76 6.23 3.34
N ASP A 164 26.08 4.94 3.31
CA ASP A 164 25.75 4.05 2.20
C ASP A 164 24.23 3.87 2.02
N ALA A 165 23.49 3.75 3.11
CA ALA A 165 22.03 3.66 3.07
C ALA A 165 21.40 4.97 2.58
N VAL A 166 21.89 6.11 3.01
CA VAL A 166 21.42 7.43 2.57
C VAL A 166 21.68 7.63 1.08
N ALA A 167 22.89 7.26 0.60
CA ALA A 167 23.23 7.35 -0.82
C ALA A 167 22.34 6.45 -1.68
N ALA A 168 22.07 5.22 -1.24
CA ALA A 168 21.18 4.29 -1.93
C ALA A 168 19.74 4.81 -1.96
N ALA A 169 19.25 5.40 -0.86
CA ALA A 169 17.91 5.99 -0.77
C ALA A 169 17.73 7.15 -1.76
N LYS A 170 18.70 8.05 -1.84
CA LYS A 170 18.70 9.14 -2.81
C LYS A 170 18.68 8.64 -4.24
N LYS A 171 19.34 7.55 -4.52
CA LYS A 171 19.39 6.94 -5.85
C LYS A 171 18.06 6.28 -6.22
N ALA A 172 17.36 5.70 -5.26
CA ALA A 172 16.04 5.07 -5.47
C ALA A 172 14.92 6.11 -5.69
N PHE A 173 15.06 7.29 -5.08
CA PHE A 173 14.09 8.37 -5.23
C PHE A 173 14.21 9.07 -6.58
#